data_5d4d07a672ce858fe35be970260fc6f2
#
_entry.id   5d4d07a672ce858fe35be970260fc6f2
#
_cell.length_a   1.000
_cell.length_b   1.000
_cell.length_c   1.000
_cell.angle_alpha   90.00
_cell.angle_beta   90.00
_cell.angle_gamma   90.00
#
_symmetry.space_group_name_H-M   'P 1'
#
loop_
_entity.id
_entity.type
_entity.pdbx_description
1 polymer ?
#
loop_
_entity_poly.entity_id
_entity_poly.type
_entity_poly.pdbx_seq_one_letter_code
_entity_poly.pdbx_strand_id
1 'polypeptide(L)'
;MSFSSQIKEKLCKSEYGCMNCAAYELSGALMFGGNIGSDSIKFATENENIAKRITADINTAYGIQVETQVISKVQRIIIDNIYQVENITGGISQYRFRVAEHRLCEVRFWAAALLQTLKKGIIWNLIRKAMSRHFVCRNCLKMRALIQK
;
A
#
# COMPACT_ATOMS: atom_id res chain seq x y z
N MET A 1 -18.30 -10.55 8.33
CA MET A 1 -17.01 -9.87 7.99
C MET A 1 -16.71 -8.81 9.02
N SER A 2 -15.45 -8.69 9.43
CA SER A 2 -15.05 -7.61 10.33
C SER A 2 -15.04 -6.26 9.60
N PHE A 3 -15.21 -5.16 10.33
CA PHE A 3 -15.13 -3.79 9.78
C PHE A 3 -13.81 -3.56 9.03
N SER A 4 -12.69 -4.06 9.57
CA SER A 4 -11.38 -3.97 8.92
C SER A 4 -11.32 -4.71 7.57
N SER A 5 -12.00 -5.85 7.43
CA SER A 5 -12.07 -6.59 6.18
C SER A 5 -12.85 -5.83 5.10
N GLN A 6 -13.95 -5.19 5.48
CA GLN A 6 -14.75 -4.37 4.56
C GLN A 6 -13.97 -3.15 4.04
N ILE A 7 -13.23 -2.46 4.92
CA ILE A 7 -12.38 -1.34 4.51
C ILE A 7 -11.28 -1.82 3.54
N LYS A 8 -10.59 -2.91 3.86
CA LYS A 8 -9.57 -3.49 2.99
C LYS A 8 -10.11 -3.80 1.60
N GLU A 9 -11.27 -4.44 1.53
CA GLU A 9 -11.90 -4.77 0.25
C GLU A 9 -12.25 -3.52 -0.57
N LYS A 10 -12.81 -2.48 0.07
CA LYS A 10 -13.13 -1.22 -0.61
C LYS A 10 -11.87 -0.50 -1.11
N LEU A 11 -10.80 -0.49 -0.33
CA LEU A 11 -9.52 0.12 -0.74
C LEU A 11 -8.89 -0.63 -1.92
N CYS A 12 -8.93 -1.96 -1.91
CA CYS A 12 -8.42 -2.76 -3.02
C CYS A 12 -9.19 -2.55 -4.34
N LYS A 13 -10.45 -2.15 -4.27
CA LYS A 13 -11.30 -1.84 -5.44
C LYS A 13 -11.18 -0.39 -5.92
N SER A 14 -10.48 0.47 -5.19
CA SER A 14 -10.34 1.88 -5.58
C SER A 14 -9.41 2.03 -6.79
N GLU A 15 -9.81 2.87 -7.75
CA GLU A 15 -8.99 3.19 -8.92
C GLU A 15 -7.83 4.12 -8.57
N TYR A 16 -6.76 4.08 -9.39
CA TYR A 16 -5.64 5.01 -9.24
C TYR A 16 -6.07 6.42 -9.65
N GLY A 17 -5.74 7.40 -8.82
CA GLY A 17 -6.04 8.82 -9.09
C GLY A 17 -4.94 9.57 -9.85
N CYS A 18 -3.76 8.96 -10.04
CA CYS A 18 -2.63 9.56 -10.73
C CYS A 18 -1.66 8.48 -11.25
N MET A 19 -0.78 8.83 -12.18
CA MET A 19 0.18 7.89 -12.79
C MET A 19 1.15 7.26 -11.77
N ASN A 20 1.53 7.99 -10.74
CA ASN A 20 2.47 7.51 -9.72
C ASN A 20 1.78 6.89 -8.50
N CYS A 21 0.45 6.82 -8.49
CA CYS A 21 -0.29 6.33 -7.32
C CYS A 21 0.04 4.88 -6.96
N ALA A 22 0.27 4.03 -7.95
CA ALA A 22 0.67 2.63 -7.72
C ALA A 22 2.03 2.55 -7.00
N ALA A 23 3.01 3.36 -7.41
CA ALA A 23 4.33 3.38 -6.78
C ALA A 23 4.29 3.88 -5.32
N TYR A 24 3.47 4.89 -5.04
CA TYR A 24 3.28 5.38 -3.66
C TYR A 24 2.54 4.37 -2.79
N GLU A 25 1.49 3.72 -3.33
CA GLU A 25 0.74 2.68 -2.65
C GLU A 25 1.65 1.49 -2.32
N LEU A 26 2.42 1.02 -3.30
CA LEU A 26 3.39 -0.05 -3.12
C LEU A 26 4.46 0.32 -2.08
N SER A 27 5.01 1.53 -2.15
CA SER A 27 6.01 2.00 -1.17
C SER A 27 5.47 1.94 0.25
N GLY A 28 4.24 2.40 0.48
CA GLY A 28 3.57 2.30 1.78
C GLY A 28 3.37 0.86 2.22
N ALA A 29 2.87 -0.01 1.32
CA ALA A 29 2.63 -1.41 1.62
C ALA A 29 3.91 -2.15 2.01
N LEU A 30 4.98 -1.97 1.24
CA LEU A 30 6.27 -2.63 1.49
C LEU A 30 6.96 -2.11 2.75
N MET A 31 6.90 -0.81 3.02
CA MET A 31 7.50 -0.25 4.24
C MET A 31 6.85 -0.74 5.53
N PHE A 32 5.56 -1.01 5.53
CA PHE A 32 4.82 -1.41 6.74
C PHE A 32 4.53 -2.90 6.83
N GLY A 33 4.48 -3.61 5.71
CA GLY A 33 4.12 -5.03 5.67
C GLY A 33 5.10 -5.92 4.92
N GLY A 34 6.08 -5.34 4.21
CA GLY A 34 7.10 -6.08 3.49
C GLY A 34 8.36 -6.30 4.31
N ASN A 35 9.17 -7.24 3.84
CA ASN A 35 10.56 -7.41 4.27
C ASN A 35 11.43 -7.09 3.05
N ILE A 36 12.15 -5.97 3.12
CA ILE A 36 13.01 -5.46 2.06
C ILE A 36 14.44 -5.78 2.46
N GLY A 37 15.04 -6.77 1.79
CA GLY A 37 16.46 -7.12 1.90
C GLY A 37 17.30 -6.50 0.79
N SER A 38 18.59 -6.77 0.81
CA SER A 38 19.55 -6.35 -0.24
C SER A 38 19.33 -7.08 -1.56
N ASP A 39 18.89 -8.32 -1.49
CA ASP A 39 18.80 -9.28 -2.59
C ASP A 39 17.37 -9.78 -2.87
N SER A 40 16.46 -9.51 -1.96
CA SER A 40 15.07 -9.96 -2.10
C SER A 40 14.06 -9.04 -1.41
N ILE A 41 12.86 -8.95 -1.99
CA ILE A 41 11.70 -8.32 -1.38
C ILE A 41 10.66 -9.41 -1.14
N LYS A 42 10.17 -9.51 0.09
CA LYS A 42 9.17 -10.50 0.49
C LYS A 42 7.96 -9.79 1.10
N PHE A 43 6.79 -10.14 0.62
CA PHE A 43 5.52 -9.64 1.15
C PHE A 43 4.58 -10.81 1.41
N ALA A 44 3.90 -10.81 2.54
CA ALA A 44 2.98 -11.88 2.91
C ALA A 44 1.67 -11.31 3.47
N THR A 45 0.55 -11.85 3.02
CA THR A 45 -0.78 -11.45 3.49
C THR A 45 -1.75 -12.64 3.42
N GLU A 46 -2.70 -12.68 4.35
CA GLU A 46 -3.80 -13.66 4.31
C GLU A 46 -4.94 -13.22 3.38
N ASN A 47 -4.92 -11.98 2.92
CA ASN A 47 -5.99 -11.41 2.10
C ASN A 47 -5.60 -11.43 0.62
N GLU A 48 -6.31 -12.26 -0.16
CA GLU A 48 -6.08 -12.41 -1.59
C GLU A 48 -6.24 -11.10 -2.37
N ASN A 49 -7.21 -10.25 -2.02
CA ASN A 49 -7.41 -8.97 -2.70
C ASN A 49 -6.25 -8.02 -2.49
N ILE A 50 -5.63 -8.03 -1.30
CA ILE A 50 -4.40 -7.26 -1.03
C ILE A 50 -3.25 -7.80 -1.87
N ALA A 51 -3.06 -9.12 -1.93
CA ALA A 51 -2.01 -9.72 -2.75
C ALA A 51 -2.16 -9.34 -4.22
N LYS A 52 -3.36 -9.48 -4.79
CA LYS A 52 -3.68 -9.06 -6.17
C LYS A 52 -3.40 -7.57 -6.38
N ARG A 53 -3.75 -6.72 -5.41
CA ARG A 53 -3.51 -5.28 -5.50
C ARG A 53 -2.01 -4.97 -5.52
N ILE A 54 -1.22 -5.55 -4.62
CA ILE A 54 0.23 -5.36 -4.57
C ILE A 54 0.91 -5.86 -5.86
N THR A 55 0.48 -7.02 -6.38
CA THR A 55 1.00 -7.52 -7.67
C THR A 55 0.68 -6.55 -8.82
N ALA A 56 -0.52 -6.01 -8.85
CA ALA A 56 -0.92 -5.00 -9.84
C ALA A 56 -0.12 -3.71 -9.68
N ASP A 57 0.16 -3.27 -8.45
CA ASP A 57 0.98 -2.09 -8.16
C ASP A 57 2.42 -2.26 -8.66
N ILE A 58 3.02 -3.44 -8.42
CA ILE A 58 4.37 -3.78 -8.91
C ILE A 58 4.42 -3.71 -10.44
N ASN A 59 3.44 -4.33 -11.10
CA ASN A 59 3.36 -4.32 -12.55
C ASN A 59 3.13 -2.90 -13.11
N THR A 60 2.22 -2.13 -12.53
CA THR A 60 1.88 -0.77 -12.99
C THR A 60 3.02 0.20 -12.76
N ALA A 61 3.70 0.12 -11.62
CA ALA A 61 4.76 1.08 -11.26
C ALA A 61 6.11 0.76 -11.91
N TYR A 62 6.43 -0.52 -12.08
CA TYR A 62 7.76 -0.98 -12.48
C TYR A 62 7.78 -1.90 -13.72
N GLY A 63 6.62 -2.29 -14.24
CA GLY A 63 6.51 -3.22 -15.37
C GLY A 63 6.93 -4.66 -15.04
N ILE A 64 7.02 -5.00 -13.75
CA ILE A 64 7.48 -6.32 -13.28
C ILE A 64 6.26 -7.21 -13.07
N GLN A 65 6.25 -8.39 -13.70
CA GLN A 65 5.27 -9.42 -13.44
C GLN A 65 5.77 -10.34 -12.33
N VAL A 66 4.97 -10.49 -11.29
CA VAL A 66 5.29 -11.32 -10.12
C VAL A 66 4.16 -12.30 -9.86
N GLU A 67 4.52 -13.55 -9.61
CA GLU A 67 3.55 -14.57 -9.24
C GLU A 67 3.34 -14.61 -7.73
N THR A 68 2.09 -14.86 -7.33
CA THR A 68 1.73 -15.03 -5.93
C THR A 68 1.75 -16.51 -5.58
N GLN A 69 2.52 -16.89 -4.58
CA GLN A 69 2.55 -18.24 -4.04
C GLN A 69 1.59 -18.36 -2.85
N VAL A 70 0.78 -19.41 -2.82
CA VAL A 70 -0.17 -19.67 -1.72
C VAL A 70 0.36 -20.79 -0.86
N ILE A 71 0.70 -20.48 0.39
CA ILE A 71 1.19 -21.46 1.37
C ILE A 71 0.36 -21.33 2.65
N SER A 72 -0.36 -22.39 3.03
CA SER A 72 -1.17 -22.43 4.26
C SER A 72 -2.11 -21.22 4.41
N LYS A 73 -2.82 -20.86 3.33
CA LYS A 73 -3.75 -19.70 3.23
C LYS A 73 -3.06 -18.32 3.23
N VAL A 74 -1.74 -18.27 3.27
CA VAL A 74 -0.97 -17.02 3.18
C VAL A 74 -0.53 -16.83 1.73
N GLN A 75 -0.87 -15.68 1.18
CA GLN A 75 -0.41 -15.22 -0.12
C GLN A 75 1.01 -14.64 0.05
N ARG A 76 1.98 -15.16 -0.67
CA ARG A 76 3.37 -14.70 -0.63
C ARG A 76 3.78 -14.16 -1.99
N ILE A 77 4.35 -12.98 -1.99
CA ILE A 77 4.97 -12.35 -3.15
C ILE A 77 6.46 -12.28 -2.85
N ILE A 78 7.27 -12.87 -3.71
CA ILE A 78 8.72 -12.93 -3.57
C ILE A 78 9.34 -12.37 -4.84
N ILE A 79 10.22 -11.39 -4.69
CA ILE A 79 11.04 -10.82 -5.75
C ILE A 79 12.49 -11.06 -5.33
N ASP A 80 13.19 -11.92 -6.05
CA ASP A 80 14.56 -12.35 -5.78
C ASP A 80 15.56 -11.99 -6.92
N ASN A 81 15.07 -11.35 -7.97
CA ASN A 81 15.91 -10.81 -9.02
C ASN A 81 16.52 -9.48 -8.54
N ILE A 82 17.85 -9.43 -8.42
CA ILE A 82 18.59 -8.29 -7.86
C ILE A 82 18.29 -6.97 -8.60
N TYR A 83 18.20 -6.99 -9.93
CA TYR A 83 17.88 -5.79 -10.72
C TYR A 83 16.48 -5.27 -10.45
N GLN A 84 15.51 -6.17 -10.23
CA GLN A 84 14.14 -5.80 -9.88
C GLN A 84 14.08 -5.24 -8.45
N VAL A 85 14.83 -5.85 -7.52
CA VAL A 85 14.94 -5.40 -6.14
C VAL A 85 15.54 -3.99 -6.09
N GLU A 86 16.63 -3.75 -6.80
CA GLU A 86 17.28 -2.43 -6.89
C GLU A 86 16.35 -1.37 -7.51
N ASN A 87 15.64 -1.71 -8.57
CA ASN A 87 14.69 -0.80 -9.22
C ASN A 87 13.57 -0.38 -8.26
N ILE A 88 12.96 -1.34 -7.57
CA ILE A 88 11.89 -1.08 -6.61
C ILE A 88 12.41 -0.30 -5.40
N THR A 89 13.54 -0.70 -4.81
CA THR A 89 14.10 -0.04 -3.62
C THR A 89 14.59 1.36 -3.93
N GLY A 90 15.19 1.59 -5.10
CA GLY A 90 15.55 2.91 -5.60
C GLY A 90 14.32 3.81 -5.77
N GLY A 91 13.25 3.28 -6.35
CA GLY A 91 11.96 3.96 -6.47
C GLY A 91 11.37 4.32 -5.11
N ILE A 92 11.30 3.37 -4.18
CA ILE A 92 10.79 3.59 -2.81
C ILE A 92 11.56 4.73 -2.13
N SER A 93 12.88 4.77 -2.26
CA SER A 93 13.72 5.82 -1.69
C SER A 93 13.37 7.20 -2.26
N GLN A 94 13.15 7.31 -3.56
CA GLN A 94 12.73 8.57 -4.19
C GLN A 94 11.35 9.01 -3.73
N TYR A 95 10.40 8.08 -3.63
CA TYR A 95 9.03 8.40 -3.22
C TYR A 95 8.94 8.79 -1.75
N ARG A 96 9.78 8.25 -0.88
CA ARG A 96 9.85 8.63 0.53
C ARG A 96 10.12 10.12 0.75
N PHE A 97 10.90 10.75 -0.13
CA PHE A 97 11.21 12.19 -0.04
C PHE A 97 10.18 13.08 -0.75
N ARG A 98 9.45 12.56 -1.75
CA ARG A 98 8.48 13.33 -2.55
C ARG A 98 7.04 13.30 -2.03
N VAL A 99 6.74 12.51 -1.00
CA VAL A 99 5.38 12.44 -0.40
C VAL A 99 4.88 13.83 0.05
N ALA A 100 5.78 14.75 0.38
CA ALA A 100 5.43 16.10 0.76
C ALA A 100 4.89 16.98 -0.39
N GLU A 101 5.19 16.66 -1.65
CA GLU A 101 4.83 17.50 -2.79
C GLU A 101 3.50 17.11 -3.48
N HIS A 102 3.07 15.87 -3.39
CA HIS A 102 1.86 15.36 -4.05
C HIS A 102 0.80 14.87 -3.06
N ARG A 103 -0.03 15.77 -2.60
CA ARG A 103 -1.10 15.52 -1.61
C ARG A 103 -2.05 14.35 -1.93
N LEU A 104 -2.26 14.02 -3.21
CA LEU A 104 -3.11 12.90 -3.64
C LEU A 104 -2.44 11.54 -3.44
N CYS A 105 -1.12 11.47 -3.59
CA CYS A 105 -0.35 10.24 -3.43
C CYS A 105 -0.09 9.92 -1.96
N GLU A 106 -0.02 10.93 -1.10
CA GLU A 106 0.09 10.78 0.35
C GLU A 106 -1.07 9.93 0.92
N VAL A 107 -2.29 10.17 0.42
CA VAL A 107 -3.48 9.40 0.87
C VAL A 107 -3.34 7.91 0.53
N ARG A 108 -2.79 7.56 -0.62
CA ARG A 108 -2.60 6.15 -1.02
C ARG A 108 -1.48 5.48 -0.27
N PHE A 109 -0.39 6.20 -0.01
CA PHE A 109 0.68 5.72 0.86
C PHE A 109 0.14 5.38 2.25
N TRP A 110 -0.63 6.28 2.85
CA TRP A 110 -1.25 6.05 4.15
C TRP A 110 -2.34 4.98 4.12
N ALA A 111 -3.11 4.88 3.04
CA ALA A 111 -4.10 3.82 2.87
C ALA A 111 -3.45 2.44 2.80
N ALA A 112 -2.34 2.31 2.10
CA ALA A 112 -1.58 1.06 2.04
C ALA A 112 -0.96 0.70 3.40
N ALA A 113 -0.42 1.68 4.10
CA ALA A 113 0.05 1.51 5.48
C ALA A 113 -1.07 1.02 6.40
N LEU A 114 -2.28 1.58 6.26
CA LEU A 114 -3.49 1.16 6.97
C LEU A 114 -3.87 -0.29 6.67
N LEU A 115 -3.81 -0.70 5.40
CA LEU A 115 -4.13 -2.08 5.01
C LEU A 115 -3.29 -3.10 5.75
N GLN A 116 -2.03 -2.76 6.06
CA GLN A 116 -1.09 -3.65 6.73
C GLN A 116 -1.16 -3.58 8.25
N THR A 117 -1.47 -2.43 8.82
CA THR A 117 -1.32 -2.16 10.26
C THR A 117 -2.61 -2.24 11.06
N LEU A 118 -3.76 -2.43 10.43
CA LEU A 118 -5.04 -2.67 11.12
C LEU A 118 -5.00 -3.86 12.11
N LYS A 119 -3.97 -4.73 12.04
CA LYS A 119 -3.71 -5.77 13.06
C LYS A 119 -3.11 -5.24 14.37
N LYS A 120 -2.59 -4.01 14.42
CA LYS A 120 -1.78 -3.54 15.58
C LYS A 120 -2.39 -2.37 16.38
N GLY A 121 -3.58 -1.90 16.12
CA GLY A 121 -4.29 -0.91 16.97
C GLY A 121 -3.64 0.48 17.15
N ILE A 122 -2.39 0.68 16.74
CA ILE A 122 -1.56 1.86 17.05
C ILE A 122 -1.82 3.03 16.10
N ILE A 123 -2.44 2.79 14.94
CA ILE A 123 -2.46 3.76 13.83
C ILE A 123 -3.66 4.69 13.87
N TRP A 124 -4.71 4.38 14.62
CA TRP A 124 -5.86 5.28 14.76
C TRP A 124 -5.46 6.68 15.24
N ASN A 125 -4.51 6.79 16.15
CA ASN A 125 -4.05 8.09 16.66
C ASN A 125 -3.18 8.85 15.64
N LEU A 126 -2.39 8.16 14.83
CA LEU A 126 -1.60 8.78 13.76
C LEU A 126 -2.47 9.27 12.62
N ILE A 127 -3.47 8.50 12.20
CA ILE A 127 -4.42 8.86 11.14
C ILE A 127 -5.29 10.02 11.59
N ARG A 128 -5.83 9.98 12.80
CA ARG A 128 -6.62 11.09 13.37
C ARG A 128 -5.79 12.37 13.38
N LYS A 129 -4.50 12.29 13.73
CA LYS A 129 -3.56 13.43 13.76
C LYS A 129 -3.19 13.93 12.36
N ALA A 130 -3.01 13.05 11.39
CA ALA A 130 -2.73 13.41 9.99
C ALA A 130 -3.98 13.99 9.29
N MET A 131 -5.16 13.42 9.55
CA MET A 131 -6.42 13.89 8.97
C MET A 131 -6.93 15.22 9.59
N SER A 132 -6.51 15.58 10.82
CA SER A 132 -6.95 16.83 11.47
C SER A 132 -6.20 18.06 10.98
N ARG A 133 -5.08 17.91 10.30
CA ARG A 133 -4.20 19.03 10.01
C ARG A 133 -4.30 19.66 8.63
N HIS A 134 -4.97 19.18 7.64
CA HIS A 134 -5.15 19.88 6.33
C HIS A 134 -5.61 18.93 5.20
N PHE A 135 -6.82 18.43 5.17
CA PHE A 135 -7.23 17.67 3.98
C PHE A 135 -8.63 18.03 3.46
N VAL A 136 -8.64 18.86 2.42
CA VAL A 136 -9.80 18.99 1.53
C VAL A 136 -9.42 18.43 0.16
N CYS A 137 -9.52 17.10 0.02
CA CYS A 137 -9.46 16.45 -1.29
C CYS A 137 -10.73 15.61 -1.48
N ARG A 138 -11.31 15.63 -2.68
CA ARG A 138 -12.56 14.90 -3.02
C ARG A 138 -12.51 13.41 -2.65
N ASN A 139 -11.34 12.77 -2.77
CA ASN A 139 -11.16 11.36 -2.40
C ASN A 139 -11.00 11.15 -0.89
N CYS A 140 -10.49 12.14 -0.16
CA CYS A 140 -10.46 12.12 1.32
C CYS A 140 -11.85 12.26 1.92
N LEU A 141 -12.74 13.01 1.29
CA LEU A 141 -14.14 13.09 1.70
C LEU A 141 -14.85 11.73 1.55
N LYS A 142 -14.56 10.98 0.48
CA LYS A 142 -15.07 9.60 0.31
C LYS A 142 -14.53 8.65 1.38
N MET A 143 -13.24 8.74 1.73
CA MET A 143 -12.66 7.93 2.80
C MET A 143 -13.19 8.33 4.19
N ARG A 144 -13.37 9.63 4.44
CA ARG A 144 -13.95 10.12 5.70
C ARG A 144 -15.38 9.61 5.91
N ALA A 145 -16.18 9.57 4.84
CA ALA A 145 -17.55 9.01 4.87
C ALA A 145 -17.57 7.49 5.08
N LEU A 146 -16.48 6.77 4.75
CA LEU A 146 -16.33 5.33 4.97
C LEU A 146 -15.90 4.98 6.40
N ILE A 147 -15.25 5.91 7.09
CA ILE A 147 -14.72 5.72 8.45
C ILE A 147 -15.75 6.16 9.51
N GLN A 148 -16.70 7.03 9.16
CA GLN A 148 -17.74 7.55 10.07
C GLN A 148 -19.02 6.71 10.11
N LYS A 149 -19.08 5.61 9.35
CA LYS A 149 -20.14 4.58 9.45
C LYS A 149 -19.60 3.32 10.11
#